data_5bb9f19dd39938105c9685ad7fd279c6
#
_entry.id   5bb9f19dd39938105c9685ad7fd279c6
#
_cell.length_a   1.000
_cell.length_b   1.000
_cell.length_c   1.000
_cell.angle_alpha   90.00
_cell.angle_beta   90.00
_cell.angle_gamma   90.00
#
_symmetry.space_group_name_H-M   'P 1'
#
loop_
_entity.id
_entity.type
_entity.pdbx_description
1 polymer ?
#
loop_
_entity_poly.entity_id
_entity_poly.type
_entity_poly.pdbx_seq_one_letter_code
_entity_poly.pdbx_strand_id
1 'polypeptide(L)'
;MRSLRCEIAMPKPRPPHLVKEITRHGKITWYARIGHGKRIRIRGTYGTQEFVDNYKSALAELQGLILPKSKTGKLVEGSFAWLLKQYFNSSHWHSFAKATKRQKEYILMKVCDSIGNIPYKAIEKKHIIAGVERRKETPAMARDFLKTLNSLFNWAIDQGLLEDNPALGIKRPPVKNKDGFPVWTEEDVEKYYQKWALGTHERVWIDVLLYTGLRRGDAVRIGWKDVKDNIIHLKTEKSKFQTDVFLPILPELAETLKIGPIGEETFICNKRGNKIPKESFGVLFRHSCIKAGIKKSAHGLRKLAATRAANSGATVSQLKALFGWTDDDMASLYTKSADRKKLAIEAIKKLQKSEG
;
A
#
# COMPACT_ATOMS: atom_id res chain seq x y z
N MET A 1 -64.95 -3.19 -2.47
CA MET A 1 -63.76 -3.32 -1.55
C MET A 1 -62.49 -3.38 -2.36
N ARG A 2 -61.81 -2.25 -2.51
CA ARG A 2 -60.50 -2.17 -3.18
C ARG A 2 -59.41 -2.26 -2.13
N SER A 3 -58.63 -3.33 -2.21
CA SER A 3 -57.46 -3.57 -1.37
C SER A 3 -56.36 -2.54 -1.66
N LEU A 4 -56.06 -1.66 -0.72
CA LEU A 4 -54.89 -0.79 -0.71
C LEU A 4 -53.66 -1.69 -0.41
N ARG A 5 -52.91 -2.06 -1.46
CA ARG A 5 -51.58 -2.58 -1.29
C ARG A 5 -50.67 -1.42 -0.88
N CYS A 6 -50.26 -1.43 0.38
CA CYS A 6 -49.19 -0.55 0.86
C CYS A 6 -47.87 -1.01 0.23
N GLU A 7 -47.42 -0.32 -0.83
CA GLU A 7 -46.08 -0.51 -1.35
C GLU A 7 -45.10 0.00 -0.31
N ILE A 8 -44.42 -0.89 0.39
CA ILE A 8 -43.30 -0.58 1.24
C ILE A 8 -42.14 -0.20 0.27
N ALA A 9 -42.00 1.09 0.05
CA ALA A 9 -40.87 1.63 -0.71
C ALA A 9 -39.56 1.23 -0.01
N MET A 10 -38.78 0.38 -0.64
CA MET A 10 -37.44 0.03 -0.16
C MET A 10 -36.64 1.31 0.06
N PRO A 11 -35.98 1.49 1.22
CA PRO A 11 -35.21 2.69 1.48
C PRO A 11 -34.08 2.80 0.44
N LYS A 12 -34.03 3.92 -0.26
CA LYS A 12 -32.94 4.20 -1.23
C LYS A 12 -31.59 4.02 -0.55
N PRO A 13 -30.64 3.33 -1.19
CA PRO A 13 -29.32 3.12 -0.62
C PRO A 13 -28.67 4.48 -0.31
N ARG A 14 -28.03 4.58 0.86
CA ARG A 14 -27.35 5.81 1.27
C ARG A 14 -26.21 6.11 0.29
N PRO A 15 -25.98 7.40 -0.02
CA PRO A 15 -24.83 7.79 -0.81
C PRO A 15 -23.51 7.25 -0.23
N PRO A 16 -22.52 6.87 -1.06
CA PRO A 16 -21.24 6.34 -0.61
C PRO A 16 -20.54 7.36 0.31
N HIS A 17 -19.86 6.87 1.34
CA HIS A 17 -19.10 7.71 2.31
C HIS A 17 -19.97 8.63 3.21
N LEU A 18 -21.29 8.50 3.19
CA LEU A 18 -22.18 9.22 4.08
C LEU A 18 -22.41 8.44 5.38
N VAL A 19 -22.02 9.03 6.50
CA VAL A 19 -22.12 8.44 7.85
C VAL A 19 -23.15 9.18 8.66
N LYS A 20 -24.13 8.45 9.23
CA LYS A 20 -25.11 8.96 10.19
C LYS A 20 -24.60 8.72 11.60
N GLU A 21 -24.58 9.73 12.43
CA GLU A 21 -24.25 9.65 13.85
C GLU A 21 -25.40 10.22 14.68
N ILE A 22 -25.72 9.55 15.77
CA ILE A 22 -26.73 10.03 16.72
C ILE A 22 -25.97 10.48 17.97
N THR A 23 -26.11 11.76 18.30
CA THR A 23 -25.46 12.32 19.50
C THR A 23 -26.11 11.77 20.77
N ARG A 24 -25.43 11.89 21.92
CA ARG A 24 -25.97 11.50 23.24
C ARG A 24 -27.33 12.15 23.59
N HIS A 25 -27.70 13.23 22.91
CA HIS A 25 -28.98 13.94 23.07
C HIS A 25 -30.00 13.59 21.98
N GLY A 26 -29.82 12.46 21.24
CA GLY A 26 -30.75 12.00 20.22
C GLY A 26 -30.70 12.77 18.89
N LYS A 27 -29.86 13.82 18.76
CA LYS A 27 -29.75 14.60 17.53
C LYS A 27 -28.98 13.87 16.45
N ILE A 28 -29.57 13.77 15.26
CA ILE A 28 -28.92 13.18 14.08
C ILE A 28 -27.92 14.18 13.49
N THR A 29 -26.70 13.73 13.27
CA THR A 29 -25.63 14.50 12.61
C THR A 29 -25.08 13.66 11.47
N TRP A 30 -24.82 14.30 10.33
CA TRP A 30 -24.30 13.66 9.14
C TRP A 30 -22.86 14.08 8.89
N TYR A 31 -22.05 13.12 8.44
CA TYR A 31 -20.65 13.33 8.09
C TYR A 31 -20.32 12.64 6.76
N ALA A 32 -19.47 13.27 5.95
CA ALA A 32 -18.75 12.60 4.89
C ALA A 32 -17.46 12.01 5.47
N ARG A 33 -17.13 10.74 5.12
CA ARG A 33 -15.92 10.06 5.57
C ARG A 33 -15.48 9.01 4.56
N ILE A 34 -14.24 9.07 4.09
CA ILE A 34 -13.65 8.05 3.21
C ILE A 34 -12.78 7.11 4.05
N GLY A 35 -13.19 5.85 4.14
CA GLY A 35 -12.52 4.85 4.97
C GLY A 35 -12.52 5.24 6.46
N HIS A 36 -11.36 5.13 7.11
CA HIS A 36 -11.15 5.52 8.52
C HIS A 36 -10.50 6.90 8.68
N GLY A 37 -10.48 7.71 7.61
CA GLY A 37 -9.86 9.04 7.60
C GLY A 37 -10.65 10.14 8.31
N LYS A 38 -10.25 11.40 8.04
CA LYS A 38 -10.93 12.61 8.49
C LYS A 38 -12.42 12.55 8.16
N ARG A 39 -13.27 13.05 9.04
CA ARG A 39 -14.70 13.23 8.79
C ARG A 39 -15.04 14.70 8.69
N ILE A 40 -15.88 15.06 7.73
CA ILE A 40 -16.38 16.41 7.53
C ILE A 40 -17.87 16.42 7.83
N ARG A 41 -18.30 17.30 8.72
CA ARG A 41 -19.71 17.46 9.07
C ARG A 41 -20.47 18.08 7.92
N ILE A 42 -21.60 17.49 7.54
CA ILE A 42 -22.51 18.01 6.54
C ILE A 42 -23.60 18.79 7.25
N ARG A 43 -23.79 20.03 6.86
CA ARG A 43 -24.86 20.92 7.35
C ARG A 43 -26.08 20.80 6.43
N GLY A 44 -27.24 21.25 6.89
CA GLY A 44 -28.51 21.18 6.18
C GLY A 44 -29.33 19.94 6.56
N THR A 45 -30.60 19.93 6.13
CA THR A 45 -31.54 18.83 6.38
C THR A 45 -31.34 17.74 5.33
N TYR A 46 -31.25 16.48 5.77
CA TYR A 46 -31.08 15.33 4.86
C TYR A 46 -32.18 15.29 3.79
N GLY A 47 -31.79 15.19 2.53
CA GLY A 47 -32.70 15.17 1.38
C GLY A 47 -32.94 16.55 0.73
N THR A 48 -32.46 17.66 1.30
CA THR A 48 -32.51 18.99 0.66
C THR A 48 -31.38 19.19 -0.33
N GLN A 49 -31.55 20.09 -1.29
CA GLN A 49 -30.50 20.45 -2.26
C GLN A 49 -29.27 21.01 -1.54
N GLU A 50 -29.45 21.84 -0.51
CA GLU A 50 -28.37 22.35 0.34
C GLU A 50 -27.53 21.20 0.95
N PHE A 51 -28.19 20.16 1.46
CA PHE A 51 -27.49 18.99 2.00
C PHE A 51 -26.68 18.28 0.93
N VAL A 52 -27.24 18.10 -0.27
CA VAL A 52 -26.56 17.45 -1.41
C VAL A 52 -25.33 18.24 -1.83
N ASP A 53 -25.41 19.55 -1.88
CA ASP A 53 -24.30 20.42 -2.28
C ASP A 53 -23.19 20.44 -1.22
N ASN A 54 -23.57 20.52 0.06
CA ASN A 54 -22.63 20.39 1.18
C ASN A 54 -21.98 18.99 1.22
N TYR A 55 -22.71 17.93 0.90
CA TYR A 55 -22.17 16.58 0.80
C TYR A 55 -21.17 16.45 -0.36
N LYS A 56 -21.49 16.97 -1.55
CA LYS A 56 -20.57 16.99 -2.70
C LYS A 56 -19.30 17.77 -2.39
N SER A 57 -19.44 18.94 -1.75
CA SER A 57 -18.30 19.77 -1.33
C SER A 57 -17.43 19.06 -0.29
N ALA A 58 -18.04 18.39 0.68
CA ALA A 58 -17.31 17.61 1.69
C ALA A 58 -16.58 16.40 1.08
N LEU A 59 -17.19 15.73 0.10
CA LEU A 59 -16.53 14.65 -0.64
C LEU A 59 -15.36 15.16 -1.48
N ALA A 60 -15.53 16.25 -2.19
CA ALA A 60 -14.47 16.88 -2.98
C ALA A 60 -13.28 17.30 -2.10
N GLU A 61 -13.53 17.82 -0.89
CA GLU A 61 -12.49 18.10 0.11
C GLU A 61 -11.80 16.81 0.58
N LEU A 62 -12.56 15.76 0.88
CA LEU A 62 -12.01 14.47 1.32
C LEU A 62 -11.26 13.72 0.22
N GLN A 63 -11.59 13.97 -1.04
CA GLN A 63 -10.91 13.42 -2.21
C GLN A 63 -9.69 14.25 -2.66
N GLY A 64 -9.39 15.35 -1.95
CA GLY A 64 -8.28 16.24 -2.31
C GLY A 64 -8.57 17.13 -3.55
N LEU A 65 -9.82 17.16 -4.01
CA LEU A 65 -10.24 17.99 -5.15
C LEU A 65 -10.45 19.46 -4.76
N ILE A 66 -10.60 19.72 -3.46
CA ILE A 66 -10.72 21.07 -2.90
C ILE A 66 -9.75 21.19 -1.74
N LEU A 67 -8.78 22.09 -1.86
CA LEU A 67 -7.89 22.45 -0.75
C LEU A 67 -8.71 23.05 0.40
N PRO A 68 -8.31 22.85 1.68
CA PRO A 68 -9.00 23.44 2.81
C PRO A 68 -9.08 24.96 2.62
N LYS A 69 -10.29 25.50 2.63
CA LYS A 69 -10.52 26.94 2.53
C LYS A 69 -9.81 27.62 3.68
N SER A 70 -9.10 28.70 3.40
CA SER A 70 -8.64 29.63 4.44
C SER A 70 -9.86 30.10 5.26
N LYS A 71 -9.65 30.61 6.47
CA LYS A 71 -10.75 31.19 7.30
C LYS A 71 -11.57 32.26 6.55
N THR A 72 -11.01 32.81 5.48
CA THR A 72 -11.62 33.82 4.61
C THR A 72 -12.23 33.27 3.32
N GLY A 73 -12.14 31.96 3.06
CA GLY A 73 -12.79 31.30 1.92
C GLY A 73 -12.12 31.49 0.54
N LYS A 74 -11.14 32.38 0.39
CA LYS A 74 -10.42 32.64 -0.86
C LYS A 74 -9.01 32.06 -0.82
N LEU A 75 -8.61 31.41 -1.92
CA LEU A 75 -7.23 30.96 -2.13
C LEU A 75 -6.38 32.19 -2.48
N VAL A 76 -5.41 32.51 -1.62
CA VAL A 76 -4.51 33.65 -1.83
C VAL A 76 -3.38 33.20 -2.76
N GLU A 77 -3.20 33.89 -3.88
CA GLU A 77 -2.08 33.69 -4.78
C GLU A 77 -0.74 33.89 -4.06
N GLY A 78 0.26 33.08 -4.36
CA GLY A 78 1.54 33.11 -3.65
C GLY A 78 1.55 32.42 -2.27
N SER A 79 0.41 31.93 -1.78
CA SER A 79 0.36 31.12 -0.54
C SER A 79 0.81 29.67 -0.78
N PHE A 80 1.18 28.96 0.30
CA PHE A 80 1.51 27.53 0.21
C PHE A 80 0.31 26.70 -0.31
N ALA A 81 -0.91 27.03 0.07
CA ALA A 81 -2.10 26.38 -0.44
C ALA A 81 -2.28 26.59 -1.95
N TRP A 82 -1.97 27.78 -2.46
CA TRP A 82 -1.96 28.06 -3.90
C TRP A 82 -0.90 27.24 -4.62
N LEU A 83 0.33 27.16 -4.07
CA LEU A 83 1.41 26.33 -4.62
C LEU A 83 0.98 24.86 -4.72
N LEU A 84 0.34 24.32 -3.68
CA LEU A 84 -0.16 22.95 -3.69
C LEU A 84 -1.22 22.71 -4.77
N LYS A 85 -2.13 23.67 -4.98
CA LYS A 85 -3.13 23.58 -6.06
C LYS A 85 -2.46 23.48 -7.42
N GLN A 86 -1.46 24.31 -7.69
CA GLN A 86 -0.69 24.26 -8.93
C GLN A 86 0.03 22.90 -9.07
N TYR A 87 0.67 22.42 -8.00
CA TYR A 87 1.36 21.14 -7.98
C TYR A 87 0.43 19.96 -8.26
N PHE A 88 -0.74 19.90 -7.64
CA PHE A 88 -1.71 18.82 -7.85
C PHE A 88 -2.33 18.82 -9.25
N ASN A 89 -2.34 19.96 -9.93
CA ASN A 89 -2.80 20.06 -11.32
C ASN A 89 -1.67 19.79 -12.35
N SER A 90 -0.43 19.65 -11.92
CA SER A 90 0.71 19.51 -12.82
C SER A 90 0.82 18.10 -13.43
N SER A 91 1.44 18.01 -14.63
CA SER A 91 1.81 16.73 -15.25
C SER A 91 2.75 15.91 -14.35
N HIS A 92 3.67 16.58 -13.65
CA HIS A 92 4.55 15.94 -12.67
C HIS A 92 3.76 15.18 -11.60
N TRP A 93 2.73 15.81 -11.00
CA TRP A 93 1.85 15.12 -10.05
C TRP A 93 1.11 13.95 -10.70
N HIS A 94 0.60 14.14 -11.91
CA HIS A 94 -0.14 13.11 -12.61
C HIS A 94 0.70 11.90 -13.00
N SER A 95 2.01 12.03 -13.12
CA SER A 95 2.96 10.93 -13.40
C SER A 95 3.10 9.92 -12.25
N PHE A 96 2.78 10.33 -11.00
CA PHE A 96 2.91 9.43 -9.86
C PHE A 96 1.86 8.32 -9.84
N ALA A 97 2.29 7.13 -9.38
CA ALA A 97 1.36 6.04 -9.09
C ALA A 97 0.35 6.43 -7.99
N LYS A 98 -0.87 5.88 -8.05
CA LYS A 98 -1.99 6.17 -7.13
C LYS A 98 -1.59 6.10 -5.64
N ALA A 99 -0.81 5.07 -5.25
CA ALA A 99 -0.35 4.93 -3.87
C ALA A 99 0.62 6.05 -3.45
N THR A 100 1.52 6.45 -4.35
CA THR A 100 2.47 7.56 -4.12
C THR A 100 1.74 8.89 -3.99
N LYS A 101 0.76 9.15 -4.87
CA LYS A 101 -0.11 10.34 -4.77
C LYS A 101 -0.77 10.41 -3.40
N ARG A 102 -1.45 9.35 -2.98
CA ARG A 102 -2.14 9.28 -1.70
C ARG A 102 -1.23 9.57 -0.50
N GLN A 103 0.00 9.01 -0.51
CA GLN A 103 0.98 9.23 0.56
C GLN A 103 1.46 10.68 0.59
N LYS A 104 1.88 11.22 -0.58
CA LYS A 104 2.35 12.59 -0.69
C LYS A 104 1.25 13.61 -0.35
N GLU A 105 0.05 13.40 -0.87
CA GLU A 105 -1.12 14.23 -0.59
C GLU A 105 -1.43 14.30 0.91
N TYR A 106 -1.46 13.18 1.59
CA TYR A 106 -1.67 13.14 3.04
C TYR A 106 -0.64 13.99 3.81
N ILE A 107 0.62 13.94 3.40
CA ILE A 107 1.70 14.73 4.02
C ILE A 107 1.52 16.22 3.70
N LEU A 108 1.31 16.56 2.43
CA LEU A 108 1.18 17.93 1.96
C LEU A 108 -0.06 18.62 2.54
N MET A 109 -1.18 17.91 2.64
CA MET A 109 -2.39 18.46 3.25
C MET A 109 -2.21 18.74 4.74
N LYS A 110 -1.50 17.87 5.49
CA LYS A 110 -1.15 18.14 6.89
C LYS A 110 -0.24 19.37 7.05
N VAL A 111 0.66 19.60 6.11
CA VAL A 111 1.49 20.81 6.10
C VAL A 111 0.61 22.01 5.78
N CYS A 112 -0.27 21.91 4.80
CA CYS A 112 -1.20 22.94 4.41
C CYS A 112 -2.15 23.36 5.55
N ASP A 113 -2.62 22.41 6.36
CA ASP A 113 -3.42 22.70 7.56
C ASP A 113 -2.70 23.65 8.54
N SER A 114 -1.36 23.61 8.56
CA SER A 114 -0.53 24.42 9.46
C SER A 114 -0.08 25.74 8.86
N ILE A 115 0.29 25.77 7.58
CA ILE A 115 0.94 26.91 6.93
C ILE A 115 0.32 27.29 5.58
N GLY A 116 -0.90 26.82 5.29
CA GLY A 116 -1.54 27.03 3.98
C GLY A 116 -1.64 28.49 3.52
N ASN A 117 -1.78 29.42 4.45
CA ASN A 117 -1.87 30.86 4.16
C ASN A 117 -0.51 31.57 4.13
N ILE A 118 0.58 30.90 4.51
CA ILE A 118 1.92 31.50 4.51
C ILE A 118 2.41 31.59 3.06
N PRO A 119 3.03 32.72 2.64
CA PRO A 119 3.66 32.80 1.33
C PRO A 119 4.71 31.67 1.16
N TYR A 120 4.62 30.90 0.06
CA TYR A 120 5.52 29.75 -0.13
C TYR A 120 6.99 30.19 -0.27
N LYS A 121 7.25 31.42 -0.74
CA LYS A 121 8.60 32.03 -0.80
C LYS A 121 9.19 32.36 0.58
N ALA A 122 8.35 32.48 1.63
CA ALA A 122 8.80 32.67 2.99
C ALA A 122 9.17 31.38 3.73
N ILE A 123 9.03 30.20 3.06
CA ILE A 123 9.39 28.93 3.65
C ILE A 123 10.91 28.73 3.51
N GLU A 124 11.61 28.80 4.64
CA GLU A 124 13.05 28.65 4.71
C GLU A 124 13.46 27.25 5.22
N LYS A 125 14.74 26.92 5.03
CA LYS A 125 15.35 25.66 5.48
C LYS A 125 15.10 25.36 6.98
N LYS A 126 15.15 26.40 7.85
CA LYS A 126 14.88 26.28 9.28
C LYS A 126 13.48 25.71 9.58
N HIS A 127 12.47 26.10 8.78
CA HIS A 127 11.09 25.62 8.94
C HIS A 127 10.96 24.13 8.58
N ILE A 128 11.69 23.69 7.54
CA ILE A 128 11.71 22.27 7.14
C ILE A 128 12.45 21.43 8.20
N ILE A 129 13.58 21.92 8.72
CA ILE A 129 14.31 21.26 9.82
C ILE A 129 13.40 21.10 11.04
N ALA A 130 12.69 22.15 11.46
CA ALA A 130 11.72 22.07 12.56
C ALA A 130 10.59 21.07 12.26
N GLY A 131 10.16 20.95 10.99
CA GLY A 131 9.20 19.94 10.56
C GLY A 131 9.73 18.50 10.66
N VAL A 132 11.01 18.28 10.36
CA VAL A 132 11.70 16.99 10.53
C VAL A 132 11.81 16.65 12.01
N GLU A 133 12.26 17.61 12.85
CA GLU A 133 12.47 17.42 14.29
C GLU A 133 11.16 17.07 15.02
N ARG A 134 10.06 17.71 14.68
CA ARG A 134 8.72 17.35 15.21
C ARG A 134 8.33 15.87 14.95
N ARG A 135 9.02 15.18 14.05
CA ARG A 135 8.81 13.77 13.68
C ARG A 135 9.94 12.86 14.12
N LYS A 136 10.79 13.29 15.06
CA LYS A 136 11.97 12.53 15.52
C LYS A 136 11.64 11.13 16.06
N GLU A 137 10.49 10.98 16.70
CA GLU A 137 10.02 9.69 17.20
C GLU A 137 9.57 8.72 16.09
N THR A 138 9.32 9.25 14.90
CA THR A 138 8.89 8.49 13.71
C THR A 138 9.80 8.77 12.51
N PRO A 139 11.07 8.28 12.52
CA PRO A 139 12.07 8.61 11.49
C PRO A 139 11.62 8.29 10.05
N ALA A 140 10.84 7.24 9.86
CA ALA A 140 10.28 6.90 8.55
C ALA A 140 9.35 8.02 8.04
N MET A 141 8.44 8.52 8.89
CA MET A 141 7.56 9.65 8.54
C MET A 141 8.34 10.94 8.32
N ALA A 142 9.41 11.19 9.09
CA ALA A 142 10.29 12.34 8.89
C ALA A 142 11.00 12.29 7.53
N ARG A 143 11.46 11.11 7.10
CA ARG A 143 12.06 10.89 5.78
C ARG A 143 11.05 11.08 4.65
N ASP A 144 9.84 10.56 4.79
CA ASP A 144 8.77 10.71 3.79
C ASP A 144 8.31 12.16 3.69
N PHE A 145 8.22 12.88 4.81
CA PHE A 145 7.96 14.32 4.87
C PHE A 145 9.03 15.09 4.08
N LEU A 146 10.32 14.88 4.37
CA LEU A 146 11.42 15.55 3.69
C LEU A 146 11.43 15.23 2.20
N LYS A 147 11.27 13.95 1.83
CA LYS A 147 11.20 13.51 0.44
C LYS A 147 10.03 14.15 -0.32
N THR A 148 8.90 14.31 0.35
CA THR A 148 7.70 14.88 -0.25
C THR A 148 7.87 16.38 -0.52
N LEU A 149 8.42 17.12 0.46
CA LEU A 149 8.70 18.55 0.30
C LEU A 149 9.80 18.81 -0.73
N ASN A 150 10.86 18.00 -0.75
CA ASN A 150 11.87 18.07 -1.80
C ASN A 150 11.24 17.93 -3.20
N SER A 151 10.32 16.99 -3.37
CA SER A 151 9.63 16.78 -4.66
C SER A 151 8.76 17.98 -5.05
N LEU A 152 8.07 18.60 -4.09
CA LEU A 152 7.27 19.79 -4.31
C LEU A 152 8.14 21.00 -4.72
N PHE A 153 9.20 21.27 -3.94
CA PHE A 153 10.01 22.45 -4.16
C PHE A 153 10.90 22.33 -5.40
N ASN A 154 11.41 21.14 -5.74
CA ASN A 154 12.08 20.93 -7.02
C ASN A 154 11.14 21.22 -8.19
N TRP A 155 9.90 20.70 -8.13
CA TRP A 155 8.90 21.03 -9.15
C TRP A 155 8.62 22.55 -9.20
N ALA A 156 8.58 23.24 -8.07
CA ALA A 156 8.37 24.68 -8.04
C ALA A 156 9.52 25.46 -8.68
N ILE A 157 10.76 24.98 -8.55
CA ILE A 157 11.92 25.52 -9.27
C ILE A 157 11.78 25.27 -10.78
N ASP A 158 11.45 24.05 -11.19
CA ASP A 158 11.26 23.68 -12.60
C ASP A 158 10.15 24.54 -13.27
N GLN A 159 9.22 25.09 -12.48
CA GLN A 159 8.16 26.01 -12.95
C GLN A 159 8.55 27.52 -12.83
N GLY A 160 9.76 27.84 -12.40
CA GLY A 160 10.20 29.23 -12.19
C GLY A 160 9.52 29.94 -11.00
N LEU A 161 8.87 29.18 -10.10
CA LEU A 161 8.17 29.75 -8.94
C LEU A 161 9.10 30.01 -7.76
N LEU A 162 10.22 29.29 -7.68
CA LEU A 162 11.29 29.41 -6.69
C LEU A 162 12.66 29.39 -7.37
N GLU A 163 13.61 30.05 -6.77
CA GLU A 163 15.01 30.01 -7.18
C GLU A 163 15.73 28.83 -6.51
N ASP A 164 15.45 28.61 -5.22
CA ASP A 164 16.11 27.59 -4.42
C ASP A 164 15.11 26.64 -3.73
N ASN A 165 15.58 25.42 -3.48
CA ASN A 165 14.80 24.44 -2.73
C ASN A 165 15.15 24.49 -1.23
N PRO A 166 14.24 24.99 -0.36
CA PRO A 166 14.49 25.10 1.07
C PRO A 166 14.64 23.73 1.78
N ALA A 167 14.29 22.63 1.13
CA ALA A 167 14.46 21.28 1.67
C ALA A 167 15.77 20.62 1.23
N LEU A 168 16.55 21.28 0.34
CA LEU A 168 17.80 20.73 -0.16
C LEU A 168 18.90 20.70 0.92
N GLY A 169 19.71 19.64 0.93
CA GLY A 169 20.85 19.50 1.83
C GLY A 169 20.47 19.27 3.31
N ILE A 170 19.19 19.02 3.62
CA ILE A 170 18.79 18.64 4.97
C ILE A 170 19.12 17.16 5.20
N LYS A 171 19.85 16.88 6.27
CA LYS A 171 20.26 15.52 6.65
C LYS A 171 19.04 14.65 6.90
N ARG A 172 18.98 13.51 6.22
CA ARG A 172 17.87 12.55 6.42
C ARG A 172 17.98 11.88 7.79
N PRO A 173 16.88 11.81 8.56
CA PRO A 173 16.88 11.07 9.82
C PRO A 173 17.34 9.61 9.62
N PRO A 174 18.11 9.04 10.59
CA PRO A 174 18.56 7.66 10.51
C PRO A 174 17.38 6.70 10.48
N VAL A 175 17.54 5.55 9.84
CA VAL A 175 16.54 4.47 9.87
C VAL A 175 16.78 3.65 11.13
N LYS A 176 15.76 3.52 11.99
CA LYS A 176 15.84 2.71 13.22
C LYS A 176 16.09 1.22 12.92
N ASN A 177 15.53 0.72 11.83
CA ASN A 177 15.67 -0.68 11.41
C ASN A 177 16.20 -0.74 9.98
N LYS A 178 17.48 -1.04 9.82
CA LYS A 178 18.16 -1.16 8.52
C LYS A 178 17.75 -2.43 7.78
N ASP A 179 17.31 -3.47 8.50
CA ASP A 179 16.98 -4.77 7.92
C ASP A 179 15.54 -4.83 7.34
N GLY A 180 14.76 -3.75 7.58
CA GLY A 180 13.38 -3.63 7.10
C GLY A 180 12.42 -4.60 7.82
N PHE A 181 11.50 -5.22 7.09
CA PHE A 181 10.54 -6.15 7.68
C PHE A 181 11.23 -7.43 8.19
N PRO A 182 10.88 -7.92 9.40
CA PRO A 182 11.39 -9.17 9.94
C PRO A 182 11.16 -10.33 8.97
N VAL A 183 12.19 -11.14 8.74
CA VAL A 183 12.10 -12.35 7.90
C VAL A 183 11.39 -13.43 8.70
N TRP A 184 10.53 -14.21 8.06
CA TRP A 184 9.98 -15.44 8.64
C TRP A 184 11.07 -16.51 8.74
N THR A 185 10.98 -17.33 9.78
CA THR A 185 11.79 -18.53 9.95
C THR A 185 10.96 -19.76 9.58
N GLU A 186 11.60 -20.90 9.41
CA GLU A 186 10.88 -22.17 9.20
C GLU A 186 9.97 -22.51 10.39
N GLU A 187 10.43 -22.22 11.61
CA GLU A 187 9.63 -22.37 12.83
C GLU A 187 8.36 -21.50 12.83
N ASP A 188 8.42 -20.29 12.28
CA ASP A 188 7.21 -19.46 12.14
C ASP A 188 6.21 -20.08 11.17
N VAL A 189 6.71 -20.64 10.06
CA VAL A 189 5.87 -21.36 9.06
C VAL A 189 5.19 -22.55 9.72
N GLU A 190 5.96 -23.35 10.46
CA GLU A 190 5.45 -24.51 11.18
C GLU A 190 4.38 -24.13 12.21
N LYS A 191 4.63 -23.11 13.05
CA LYS A 191 3.63 -22.57 13.99
C LYS A 191 2.36 -22.09 13.29
N TYR A 192 2.51 -21.50 12.12
CA TYR A 192 1.36 -21.07 11.35
C TYR A 192 0.55 -22.26 10.83
N TYR A 193 1.21 -23.31 10.34
CA TYR A 193 0.59 -24.54 9.84
C TYR A 193 -0.10 -25.32 10.95
N GLN A 194 0.48 -25.40 12.13
CA GLN A 194 -0.15 -26.01 13.32
C GLN A 194 -1.45 -25.29 13.69
N LYS A 195 -1.52 -23.97 13.53
CA LYS A 195 -2.73 -23.19 13.80
C LYS A 195 -3.76 -23.29 12.68
N TRP A 196 -3.30 -23.29 11.43
CA TRP A 196 -4.13 -23.23 10.24
C TRP A 196 -3.86 -24.43 9.34
N ALA A 197 -4.65 -25.49 9.59
CA ALA A 197 -4.53 -26.74 8.85
C ALA A 197 -4.85 -26.58 7.37
N LEU A 198 -4.39 -27.55 6.56
CA LEU A 198 -4.76 -27.68 5.16
C LEU A 198 -6.29 -27.67 5.02
N GLY A 199 -6.82 -26.98 4.01
CA GLY A 199 -8.26 -26.77 3.83
C GLY A 199 -8.81 -25.49 4.49
N THR A 200 -7.97 -24.65 5.09
CA THR A 200 -8.39 -23.34 5.62
C THR A 200 -7.99 -22.20 4.66
N HIS A 201 -8.74 -21.08 4.67
CA HIS A 201 -8.37 -19.87 3.91
C HIS A 201 -6.99 -19.36 4.30
N GLU A 202 -6.70 -19.36 5.58
CA GLU A 202 -5.44 -18.88 6.13
C GLU A 202 -4.26 -19.73 5.61
N ARG A 203 -4.44 -21.05 5.44
CA ARG A 203 -3.43 -21.92 4.84
C ARG A 203 -3.21 -21.57 3.36
N VAL A 204 -4.26 -21.38 2.59
CA VAL A 204 -4.16 -20.92 1.20
C VAL A 204 -3.41 -19.58 1.12
N TRP A 205 -3.69 -18.65 2.03
CA TRP A 205 -3.05 -17.33 2.03
C TRP A 205 -1.53 -17.40 2.24
N ILE A 206 -1.08 -18.20 3.21
CA ILE A 206 0.36 -18.32 3.46
C ILE A 206 1.04 -19.07 2.32
N ASP A 207 0.47 -20.16 1.81
CA ASP A 207 1.09 -20.98 0.79
C ASP A 207 1.19 -20.24 -0.54
N VAL A 208 0.16 -19.49 -0.94
CA VAL A 208 0.25 -18.59 -2.10
C VAL A 208 1.37 -17.57 -1.92
N LEU A 209 1.49 -16.93 -0.75
CA LEU A 209 2.55 -15.95 -0.51
C LEU A 209 3.95 -16.57 -0.46
N LEU A 210 4.09 -17.74 0.15
CA LEU A 210 5.36 -18.40 0.39
C LEU A 210 5.91 -19.05 -0.88
N TYR A 211 5.11 -19.84 -1.56
CA TYR A 211 5.55 -20.62 -2.72
C TYR A 211 5.64 -19.80 -4.01
N THR A 212 4.87 -18.70 -4.11
CA THR A 212 5.03 -17.77 -5.22
C THR A 212 6.05 -16.68 -4.93
N GLY A 213 6.31 -16.37 -3.66
CA GLY A 213 7.12 -15.25 -3.26
C GLY A 213 6.60 -13.89 -3.72
N LEU A 214 5.38 -13.76 -4.21
CA LEU A 214 4.80 -12.53 -4.75
C LEU A 214 4.64 -11.45 -3.68
N ARG A 215 4.66 -10.21 -4.12
CA ARG A 215 4.22 -9.11 -3.26
C ARG A 215 2.74 -9.26 -2.96
N ARG A 216 2.32 -8.86 -1.77
CA ARG A 216 0.91 -8.93 -1.33
C ARG A 216 -0.08 -8.40 -2.38
N GLY A 217 0.24 -7.27 -3.05
CA GLY A 217 -0.62 -6.70 -4.07
C GLY A 217 -0.75 -7.57 -5.32
N ASP A 218 0.28 -8.33 -5.65
CA ASP A 218 0.28 -9.27 -6.78
C ASP A 218 -0.38 -10.58 -6.39
N ALA A 219 -0.09 -11.12 -5.20
CA ALA A 219 -0.65 -12.37 -4.70
C ALA A 219 -2.19 -12.39 -4.63
N VAL A 220 -2.82 -11.27 -4.26
CA VAL A 220 -4.30 -11.17 -4.19
C VAL A 220 -4.98 -11.09 -5.55
N ARG A 221 -4.22 -11.00 -6.65
CA ARG A 221 -4.77 -10.86 -8.01
C ARG A 221 -4.74 -12.15 -8.81
N ILE A 222 -3.87 -13.09 -8.44
CA ILE A 222 -3.67 -14.32 -9.18
C ILE A 222 -4.75 -15.36 -8.91
N GLY A 223 -5.13 -16.09 -9.95
CA GLY A 223 -6.09 -17.18 -9.94
C GLY A 223 -5.86 -18.12 -11.12
N TRP A 224 -6.76 -19.07 -11.35
CA TRP A 224 -6.61 -20.05 -12.44
C TRP A 224 -6.55 -19.41 -13.83
N LYS A 225 -7.14 -18.23 -14.01
CA LYS A 225 -7.05 -17.46 -15.27
C LYS A 225 -5.62 -17.04 -15.63
N ASP A 226 -4.73 -16.97 -14.64
CA ASP A 226 -3.33 -16.57 -14.79
C ASP A 226 -2.41 -17.80 -14.92
N VAL A 227 -2.96 -19.03 -14.95
CA VAL A 227 -2.22 -20.28 -15.03
C VAL A 227 -2.34 -20.89 -16.41
N LYS A 228 -1.20 -21.21 -17.02
CA LYS A 228 -1.08 -21.98 -18.24
C LYS A 228 0.06 -22.97 -18.10
N ASP A 229 -0.15 -24.22 -18.48
CA ASP A 229 0.87 -25.28 -18.44
C ASP A 229 1.53 -25.40 -17.05
N ASN A 230 0.73 -25.31 -15.98
CA ASN A 230 1.16 -25.32 -14.58
C ASN A 230 2.12 -24.16 -14.19
N ILE A 231 2.11 -23.06 -14.95
CA ILE A 231 2.90 -21.86 -14.72
C ILE A 231 1.97 -20.68 -14.51
N ILE A 232 2.12 -19.97 -13.38
CA ILE A 232 1.46 -18.70 -13.14
C ILE A 232 2.21 -17.61 -13.90
N HIS A 233 1.53 -16.87 -14.78
CA HIS A 233 2.08 -15.74 -15.49
C HIS A 233 1.36 -14.46 -15.08
N LEU A 234 2.10 -13.43 -14.66
CA LEU A 234 1.54 -12.12 -14.33
C LEU A 234 2.54 -10.99 -14.58
N LYS A 235 1.99 -9.78 -14.74
CA LYS A 235 2.77 -8.53 -14.71
C LYS A 235 2.65 -7.87 -13.33
N THR A 236 3.78 -7.48 -12.73
CA THR A 236 3.81 -6.98 -11.36
C THR A 236 3.27 -5.56 -11.23
N GLU A 237 2.46 -5.29 -10.19
CA GLU A 237 1.89 -3.96 -9.91
C GLU A 237 2.98 -2.90 -9.66
N LYS A 238 4.06 -3.26 -8.95
CA LYS A 238 5.14 -2.32 -8.59
C LYS A 238 5.87 -1.76 -9.81
N SER A 239 6.01 -2.56 -10.87
CA SER A 239 6.61 -2.12 -12.14
C SER A 239 5.63 -1.38 -13.05
N LYS A 240 4.45 -0.99 -12.57
CA LYS A 240 3.33 -0.48 -13.39
C LYS A 240 2.93 -1.47 -14.50
N PHE A 241 2.94 -2.76 -14.19
CA PHE A 241 2.62 -3.87 -15.11
C PHE A 241 3.56 -4.01 -16.31
N GLN A 242 4.83 -3.64 -16.14
CA GLN A 242 5.84 -3.75 -17.20
C GLN A 242 6.74 -4.99 -17.04
N THR A 243 6.86 -5.55 -15.82
CA THR A 243 7.73 -6.71 -15.56
C THR A 243 6.90 -7.97 -15.48
N ASP A 244 7.15 -8.90 -16.40
CA ASP A 244 6.59 -10.23 -16.39
C ASP A 244 7.26 -11.11 -15.35
N VAL A 245 6.49 -12.01 -14.72
CA VAL A 245 6.96 -13.03 -13.79
C VAL A 245 6.27 -14.35 -14.15
N PHE A 246 7.07 -15.40 -14.23
CA PHE A 246 6.63 -16.78 -14.53
C PHE A 246 6.98 -17.67 -13.34
N LEU A 247 5.97 -18.27 -12.71
CA LEU A 247 6.10 -19.04 -11.48
C LEU A 247 5.50 -20.43 -11.68
N PRO A 248 6.32 -21.46 -11.84
CA PRO A 248 5.85 -22.84 -11.79
C PRO A 248 5.12 -23.11 -10.48
N ILE A 249 4.00 -23.80 -10.54
CA ILE A 249 3.25 -24.22 -9.35
C ILE A 249 3.96 -25.43 -8.76
N LEU A 250 4.51 -25.25 -7.56
CA LEU A 250 5.15 -26.35 -6.83
C LEU A 250 4.09 -27.34 -6.30
N PRO A 251 4.44 -28.62 -6.09
CA PRO A 251 3.51 -29.65 -5.63
C PRO A 251 2.76 -29.28 -4.36
N GLU A 252 3.44 -28.64 -3.40
CA GLU A 252 2.86 -28.21 -2.13
C GLU A 252 1.79 -27.11 -2.31
N LEU A 253 2.03 -26.18 -3.25
CA LEU A 253 1.04 -25.17 -3.61
C LEU A 253 -0.13 -25.81 -4.36
N ALA A 254 0.14 -26.73 -5.29
CA ALA A 254 -0.91 -27.42 -6.04
C ALA A 254 -1.86 -28.20 -5.10
N GLU A 255 -1.30 -28.89 -4.11
CA GLU A 255 -2.09 -29.58 -3.08
C GLU A 255 -2.97 -28.61 -2.29
N THR A 256 -2.40 -27.50 -1.83
CA THR A 256 -3.15 -26.46 -1.10
C THR A 256 -4.27 -25.86 -1.93
N LEU A 257 -4.02 -25.59 -3.22
CA LEU A 257 -5.02 -25.03 -4.13
C LEU A 257 -6.14 -26.03 -4.48
N LYS A 258 -5.82 -27.33 -4.47
CA LYS A 258 -6.80 -28.40 -4.71
C LYS A 258 -7.75 -28.61 -3.52
N ILE A 259 -7.26 -28.50 -2.30
CA ILE A 259 -7.99 -28.83 -1.07
C ILE A 259 -8.58 -27.58 -0.42
N GLY A 260 -7.87 -26.45 -0.52
CA GLY A 260 -8.23 -25.23 0.19
C GLY A 260 -9.35 -24.44 -0.48
N PRO A 261 -10.03 -23.57 0.29
CA PRO A 261 -11.05 -22.69 -0.24
C PRO A 261 -10.42 -21.57 -1.07
N ILE A 262 -10.61 -21.63 -2.36
CA ILE A 262 -10.20 -20.60 -3.33
C ILE A 262 -11.43 -19.95 -3.95
N GLY A 263 -11.29 -18.74 -4.52
CA GLY A 263 -12.35 -18.05 -5.24
C GLY A 263 -12.34 -18.37 -6.73
N GLU A 264 -13.41 -18.01 -7.43
CA GLU A 264 -13.50 -18.14 -8.89
C GLU A 264 -12.45 -17.30 -9.60
N GLU A 265 -12.24 -16.07 -9.15
CA GLU A 265 -11.32 -15.12 -9.79
C GLU A 265 -9.89 -15.21 -9.26
N THR A 266 -9.72 -15.52 -7.97
CA THR A 266 -8.41 -15.43 -7.30
C THR A 266 -8.23 -16.54 -6.27
N PHE A 267 -7.00 -17.06 -6.12
CA PHE A 267 -6.67 -18.05 -5.09
C PHE A 267 -6.90 -17.50 -3.67
N ILE A 268 -6.51 -16.25 -3.43
CA ILE A 268 -6.76 -15.57 -2.16
C ILE A 268 -8.15 -14.94 -2.19
N CYS A 269 -9.08 -15.51 -1.45
CA CYS A 269 -10.47 -15.06 -1.36
C CYS A 269 -10.95 -14.94 0.10
N ASN A 270 -12.10 -14.29 0.27
CA ASN A 270 -12.80 -14.25 1.54
C ASN A 270 -13.71 -15.51 1.71
N LYS A 271 -14.38 -15.62 2.87
CA LYS A 271 -15.28 -16.77 3.18
C LYS A 271 -16.44 -16.95 2.19
N ARG A 272 -16.72 -15.96 1.35
CA ARG A 272 -17.77 -16.01 0.31
C ARG A 272 -17.20 -16.28 -1.08
N GLY A 273 -15.92 -16.63 -1.20
CA GLY A 273 -15.25 -16.84 -2.48
C GLY A 273 -14.86 -15.56 -3.24
N ASN A 274 -15.17 -14.37 -2.73
CA ASN A 274 -14.87 -13.12 -3.41
C ASN A 274 -13.43 -12.68 -3.20
N LYS A 275 -12.86 -11.98 -4.19
CA LYS A 275 -11.53 -11.37 -4.10
C LYS A 275 -11.42 -10.40 -2.92
N ILE A 276 -10.24 -10.34 -2.31
CA ILE A 276 -9.94 -9.45 -1.19
C ILE A 276 -9.08 -8.29 -1.69
N PRO A 277 -9.46 -7.02 -1.46
CA PRO A 277 -8.58 -5.89 -1.71
C PRO A 277 -7.25 -6.03 -0.94
N LYS A 278 -6.13 -5.65 -1.56
CA LYS A 278 -4.78 -5.84 -0.99
C LYS A 278 -4.60 -5.19 0.40
N GLU A 279 -5.27 -4.07 0.66
CA GLU A 279 -5.25 -3.40 1.95
C GLU A 279 -5.95 -4.24 3.02
N SER A 280 -7.15 -4.72 2.72
CA SER A 280 -7.95 -5.58 3.61
C SER A 280 -7.25 -6.91 3.85
N PHE A 281 -6.68 -7.53 2.82
CA PHE A 281 -5.90 -8.75 2.94
C PHE A 281 -4.71 -8.57 3.90
N GLY A 282 -4.02 -7.43 3.84
CA GLY A 282 -2.92 -7.14 4.77
C GLY A 282 -3.35 -7.14 6.23
N VAL A 283 -4.55 -6.67 6.53
CA VAL A 283 -5.14 -6.70 7.89
C VAL A 283 -5.53 -8.12 8.29
N LEU A 284 -6.23 -8.84 7.41
CA LEU A 284 -6.67 -10.22 7.66
C LEU A 284 -5.48 -11.16 7.89
N PHE A 285 -4.48 -11.09 7.03
CA PHE A 285 -3.27 -11.91 7.15
C PHE A 285 -2.49 -11.59 8.44
N ARG A 286 -2.42 -10.31 8.83
CA ARG A 286 -1.82 -9.93 10.12
C ARG A 286 -2.59 -10.53 11.30
N HIS A 287 -3.92 -10.53 11.26
CA HIS A 287 -4.73 -11.13 12.31
C HIS A 287 -4.52 -12.66 12.37
N SER A 288 -4.43 -13.34 11.24
CA SER A 288 -4.13 -14.78 11.23
C SER A 288 -2.74 -15.07 11.81
N CYS A 289 -1.74 -14.25 11.50
CA CYS A 289 -0.41 -14.35 12.11
C CYS A 289 -0.45 -14.18 13.64
N ILE A 290 -1.15 -13.14 14.14
CA ILE A 290 -1.28 -12.90 15.58
C ILE A 290 -1.93 -14.09 16.29
N LYS A 291 -2.98 -14.67 15.69
CA LYS A 291 -3.65 -15.88 16.22
C LYS A 291 -2.74 -17.12 16.25
N ALA A 292 -1.73 -17.16 15.39
CA ALA A 292 -0.68 -18.18 15.40
C ALA A 292 0.53 -17.80 16.26
N GLY A 293 0.47 -16.71 17.04
CA GLY A 293 1.57 -16.25 17.89
C GLY A 293 2.72 -15.56 17.11
N ILE A 294 2.49 -15.14 15.86
CA ILE A 294 3.53 -14.61 14.96
C ILE A 294 3.35 -13.10 14.78
N LYS A 295 4.39 -12.33 15.08
CA LYS A 295 4.41 -10.86 14.93
C LYS A 295 5.12 -10.41 13.66
N LYS A 296 4.92 -11.15 12.55
CA LYS A 296 5.57 -10.87 11.25
C LYS A 296 4.52 -10.58 10.16
N SER A 297 4.95 -10.11 8.99
CA SER A 297 4.06 -9.65 7.92
C SER A 297 4.23 -10.50 6.66
N ALA A 298 3.27 -10.41 5.71
CA ALA A 298 3.37 -11.04 4.39
C ALA A 298 4.67 -10.69 3.63
N HIS A 299 5.25 -9.50 3.86
CA HIS A 299 6.52 -9.14 3.22
C HIS A 299 7.70 -9.96 3.75
N GLY A 300 7.64 -10.38 5.01
CA GLY A 300 8.63 -11.29 5.60
C GLY A 300 8.62 -12.68 4.95
N LEU A 301 7.45 -13.20 4.51
CA LEU A 301 7.35 -14.46 3.77
C LEU A 301 8.06 -14.38 2.42
N ARG A 302 7.90 -13.29 1.68
CA ARG A 302 8.63 -13.09 0.42
C ARG A 302 10.15 -13.06 0.65
N LYS A 303 10.61 -12.51 1.78
CA LYS A 303 12.03 -12.59 2.15
C LYS A 303 12.46 -14.03 2.40
N LEU A 304 11.65 -14.82 3.12
CA LEU A 304 11.91 -16.24 3.33
C LEU A 304 11.96 -17.01 2.01
N ALA A 305 10.99 -16.81 1.12
CA ALA A 305 10.98 -17.42 -0.20
C ALA A 305 12.27 -17.12 -0.99
N ALA A 306 12.71 -15.86 -0.96
CA ALA A 306 13.95 -15.47 -1.62
C ALA A 306 15.19 -16.10 -0.96
N THR A 307 15.21 -16.19 0.37
CA THR A 307 16.29 -16.87 1.11
C THR A 307 16.31 -18.37 0.78
N ARG A 308 15.15 -19.05 0.73
CA ARG A 308 15.05 -20.46 0.32
C ARG A 308 15.62 -20.66 -1.08
N ALA A 309 15.20 -19.84 -2.05
CA ALA A 309 15.71 -19.94 -3.42
C ALA A 309 17.23 -19.70 -3.48
N ALA A 310 17.75 -18.68 -2.79
CA ALA A 310 19.20 -18.42 -2.74
C ALA A 310 19.97 -19.56 -2.08
N ASN A 311 19.48 -20.12 -0.98
CA ASN A 311 20.08 -21.27 -0.29
C ASN A 311 20.04 -22.56 -1.13
N SER A 312 19.08 -22.64 -2.07
CA SER A 312 19.00 -23.74 -3.06
C SER A 312 19.88 -23.50 -4.29
N GLY A 313 20.71 -22.46 -4.29
CA GLY A 313 21.67 -22.21 -5.35
C GLY A 313 21.14 -21.35 -6.51
N ALA A 314 20.00 -20.70 -6.37
CA ALA A 314 19.49 -19.81 -7.42
C ALA A 314 20.46 -18.64 -7.67
N THR A 315 20.78 -18.41 -8.94
CA THR A 315 21.62 -17.29 -9.38
C THR A 315 20.90 -15.95 -9.21
N VAL A 316 21.65 -14.84 -9.25
CA VAL A 316 21.07 -13.49 -9.25
C VAL A 316 20.02 -13.33 -10.35
N SER A 317 20.30 -13.81 -11.56
CA SER A 317 19.37 -13.75 -12.69
C SER A 317 18.09 -14.56 -12.46
N GLN A 318 18.21 -15.76 -11.87
CA GLN A 318 17.06 -16.60 -11.51
C GLN A 318 16.20 -15.93 -10.42
N LEU A 319 16.83 -15.34 -9.40
CA LEU A 319 16.10 -14.58 -8.37
C LEU A 319 15.39 -13.36 -8.96
N LYS A 320 16.03 -12.64 -9.89
CA LYS A 320 15.38 -11.53 -10.60
C LYS A 320 14.15 -11.99 -11.37
N ALA A 321 14.25 -13.11 -12.09
CA ALA A 321 13.14 -13.69 -12.85
C ALA A 321 11.97 -14.10 -11.93
N LEU A 322 12.25 -14.84 -10.85
CA LEU A 322 11.25 -15.34 -9.91
C LEU A 322 10.54 -14.20 -9.16
N PHE A 323 11.29 -13.19 -8.73
CA PHE A 323 10.75 -12.13 -7.87
C PHE A 323 10.40 -10.84 -8.61
N GLY A 324 10.57 -10.77 -9.93
CA GLY A 324 10.33 -9.56 -10.71
C GLY A 324 11.15 -8.37 -10.18
N TRP A 325 12.45 -8.59 -9.93
CA TRP A 325 13.40 -7.54 -9.59
C TRP A 325 14.10 -7.06 -10.85
N THR A 326 14.24 -5.75 -10.98
CA THR A 326 14.98 -5.10 -12.07
C THR A 326 16.43 -4.86 -11.69
N ASP A 327 16.68 -4.59 -10.40
CA ASP A 327 17.99 -4.25 -9.87
C ASP A 327 18.68 -5.49 -9.29
N ASP A 328 20.00 -5.55 -9.42
CA ASP A 328 20.82 -6.64 -8.87
C ASP A 328 20.99 -6.53 -7.35
N ASP A 329 20.89 -5.34 -6.78
CA ASP A 329 21.06 -5.09 -5.35
C ASP A 329 20.15 -5.96 -4.48
N MET A 330 18.87 -6.09 -4.88
CA MET A 330 17.90 -6.90 -4.15
C MET A 330 18.23 -8.39 -4.21
N ALA A 331 18.61 -8.90 -5.36
CA ALA A 331 18.97 -10.31 -5.53
C ALA A 331 20.30 -10.62 -4.82
N SER A 332 21.29 -9.73 -4.96
CA SER A 332 22.59 -9.83 -4.31
C SER A 332 22.49 -9.84 -2.78
N LEU A 333 21.53 -9.13 -2.22
CA LEU A 333 21.30 -9.14 -0.77
C LEU A 333 21.03 -10.56 -0.24
N TYR A 334 20.25 -11.36 -0.98
CA TYR A 334 19.91 -12.74 -0.59
C TYR A 334 21.02 -13.73 -0.91
N THR A 335 21.72 -13.57 -2.03
CA THR A 335 22.84 -14.46 -2.37
C THR A 335 24.05 -14.24 -1.47
N LYS A 336 24.28 -13.00 -0.97
CA LYS A 336 25.35 -12.73 0.01
C LYS A 336 25.11 -13.40 1.36
N SER A 337 23.84 -13.55 1.77
CA SER A 337 23.46 -14.22 3.02
C SER A 337 23.22 -15.71 2.89
N ALA A 338 23.28 -16.25 1.67
CA ALA A 338 23.13 -17.67 1.42
C ALA A 338 24.29 -18.48 2.07
N ASP A 339 24.02 -19.73 2.40
CA ASP A 339 25.02 -20.62 2.99
C ASP A 339 26.20 -20.84 2.03
N ARG A 340 27.26 -20.06 2.23
CA ARG A 340 28.45 -20.05 1.38
C ARG A 340 29.14 -21.43 1.33
N LYS A 341 29.09 -22.20 2.43
CA LYS A 341 29.67 -23.53 2.49
C LYS A 341 28.90 -24.49 1.59
N LYS A 342 27.56 -24.48 1.69
CA LYS A 342 26.70 -25.31 0.84
C LYS A 342 26.88 -24.98 -0.63
N LEU A 343 26.86 -23.69 -0.97
CA LEU A 343 27.05 -23.22 -2.34
C LEU A 343 28.42 -23.56 -2.90
N ALA A 344 29.49 -23.50 -2.10
CA ALA A 344 30.83 -23.92 -2.52
C ALA A 344 30.89 -25.41 -2.80
N ILE A 345 30.29 -26.27 -1.96
CA ILE A 345 30.22 -27.72 -2.17
C ILE A 345 29.44 -28.03 -3.46
N GLU A 346 28.32 -27.40 -3.70
CA GLU A 346 27.53 -27.59 -4.91
C GLU A 346 28.24 -27.12 -6.18
N ALA A 347 28.97 -26.00 -6.11
CA ALA A 347 29.76 -25.50 -7.22
C ALA A 347 30.88 -26.52 -7.62
N ILE A 348 31.61 -27.06 -6.64
CA ILE A 348 32.64 -28.08 -6.90
C ILE A 348 32.02 -29.33 -7.52
N LYS A 349 30.85 -29.80 -7.03
CA LYS A 349 30.15 -30.95 -7.63
C LYS A 349 29.74 -30.71 -9.10
N LYS A 350 29.41 -29.48 -9.48
CA LYS A 350 29.09 -29.12 -10.87
C LYS A 350 30.35 -29.14 -11.76
N LEU A 351 31.48 -28.67 -11.25
CA LEU A 351 32.76 -28.72 -11.97
C LEU A 351 33.16 -30.19 -12.23
N GLN A 352 33.03 -31.09 -11.26
CA GLN A 352 33.33 -32.51 -11.42
C GLN A 352 32.46 -33.23 -12.46
N LYS A 353 31.20 -32.76 -12.67
CA LYS A 353 30.29 -33.34 -13.69
C LYS A 353 30.53 -32.79 -15.10
N SER A 354 31.25 -31.70 -15.27
CA SER A 354 31.59 -31.14 -16.59
C SER A 354 32.84 -31.72 -17.22
N GLU A 355 33.59 -32.56 -16.49
CA GLU A 355 34.81 -33.25 -16.95
C GLU A 355 34.56 -34.74 -17.33
N GLY A 356 33.31 -35.20 -17.31
CA GLY A 356 32.84 -36.52 -17.77
C GLY A 356 31.80 -36.36 -18.86
#